data_2f320f7b0abc474d1337d7525092c65f
#
_entry.id   2f320f7b0abc474d1337d7525092c65f
#
_cell.length_a   1.000
_cell.length_b   1.000
_cell.length_c   1.000
_cell.angle_alpha   90.00
_cell.angle_beta   90.00
_cell.angle_gamma   90.00
#
_symmetry.space_group_name_H-M   'P 1'
#
loop_
_entity.id
_entity.type
_entity.pdbx_description
1 polymer ?
#
loop_
_entity_poly.entity_id
_entity_poly.type
_entity_poly.pdbx_seq_one_letter_code
_entity_poly.pdbx_strand_id
1 'polypeptide(L)'
;MYETDDDLSALQDLLEASYARAGEHLRSIWGEDSRLDAPGLCAELVGVQVLDLGTVTARGEPRVSPVDGLLFRGHLWFGSADNSARFRNIRANPAVSGAITRGLETFLVVLHGRAIETDPRGPDAGGFADYAREVYDFDWDEMLHDAPYARIDARTLLAFKRPESE
;
A
#
# COMPACT_ATOMS: atom_id res chain seq x y z
N MET A 1 0.11 8.26 14.27
CA MET A 1 -0.94 7.44 13.63
C MET A 1 -2.01 8.38 13.13
N TYR A 2 -2.36 8.29 11.85
CA TYR A 2 -3.31 9.18 11.18
C TYR A 2 -4.67 8.52 10.97
N GLU A 3 -4.74 7.22 11.21
CA GLU A 3 -5.93 6.41 11.11
C GLU A 3 -6.91 6.76 12.22
N THR A 4 -8.19 6.91 11.84
CA THR A 4 -9.32 6.98 12.78
C THR A 4 -9.72 5.56 13.22
N ASP A 5 -10.58 5.47 14.24
CA ASP A 5 -11.13 4.17 14.68
C ASP A 5 -11.88 3.47 13.55
N ASP A 6 -12.58 4.22 12.69
CA ASP A 6 -13.29 3.67 11.53
C ASP A 6 -12.29 3.15 10.46
N ASP A 7 -11.18 3.86 10.21
CA ASP A 7 -10.14 3.42 9.31
C ASP A 7 -9.49 2.12 9.81
N LEU A 8 -9.18 2.03 11.11
CA LEU A 8 -8.62 0.84 11.73
C LEU A 8 -9.59 -0.35 11.68
N SER A 9 -10.88 -0.11 11.94
CA SER A 9 -11.90 -1.15 11.87
C SER A 9 -12.03 -1.70 10.45
N ALA A 10 -12.10 -0.84 9.44
CA ALA A 10 -12.18 -1.25 8.04
C ALA A 10 -10.93 -2.00 7.57
N LEU A 11 -9.75 -1.56 8.02
CA LEU A 11 -8.48 -2.23 7.72
C LEU A 11 -8.41 -3.61 8.38
N GLN A 12 -8.88 -3.74 9.63
CA GLN A 12 -8.95 -5.02 10.34
C GLN A 12 -9.88 -6.01 9.64
N ASP A 13 -11.07 -5.58 9.23
CA ASP A 13 -12.04 -6.41 8.50
C ASP A 13 -11.44 -6.92 7.17
N LEU A 14 -10.70 -6.06 6.46
CA LEU A 14 -10.01 -6.45 5.23
C LEU A 14 -8.92 -7.50 5.48
N LEU A 15 -8.10 -7.32 6.52
CA LEU A 15 -7.07 -8.28 6.91
C LEU A 15 -7.69 -9.63 7.27
N GLU A 16 -8.69 -9.66 8.13
CA GLU A 16 -9.37 -10.89 8.55
C GLU A 16 -10.00 -11.63 7.38
N ALA A 17 -10.74 -10.92 6.53
CA ALA A 17 -11.34 -11.48 5.33
C ALA A 17 -10.27 -12.02 4.35
N SER A 18 -9.10 -11.40 4.29
CA SER A 18 -7.99 -11.85 3.45
C SER A 18 -7.31 -13.09 4.03
N TYR A 19 -7.06 -13.12 5.34
CA TYR A 19 -6.52 -14.30 6.03
C TYR A 19 -7.45 -15.51 5.91
N ALA A 20 -8.76 -15.32 6.04
CA ALA A 20 -9.75 -16.37 5.89
C ALA A 20 -9.70 -17.02 4.50
N ARG A 21 -9.40 -16.25 3.46
CA ARG A 21 -9.26 -16.72 2.06
C ARG A 21 -7.87 -17.20 1.70
N ALA A 22 -6.88 -17.00 2.57
CA ALA A 22 -5.50 -17.40 2.30
C ALA A 22 -5.38 -18.90 2.03
N GLY A 23 -4.59 -19.28 1.05
CA GLY A 23 -4.34 -20.69 0.70
C GLY A 23 -3.59 -21.44 1.79
N GLU A 24 -3.75 -22.76 1.83
CA GLU A 24 -3.09 -23.64 2.82
C GLU A 24 -1.56 -23.48 2.82
N HIS A 25 -0.97 -23.35 1.64
CA HIS A 25 0.48 -23.16 1.50
C HIS A 25 0.95 -21.88 2.20
N LEU A 26 0.24 -20.75 2.02
CA LEU A 26 0.60 -19.50 2.69
C LEU A 26 0.46 -19.64 4.21
N ARG A 27 -0.60 -20.29 4.67
CA ARG A 27 -0.82 -20.56 6.11
C ARG A 27 0.22 -21.48 6.72
N SER A 28 0.82 -22.39 5.93
CA SER A 28 1.89 -23.26 6.40
C SER A 28 3.24 -22.55 6.57
N ILE A 29 3.46 -21.46 5.81
CA ILE A 29 4.70 -20.65 5.90
C ILE A 29 4.57 -19.57 6.97
N TRP A 30 3.41 -18.90 7.01
CA TRP A 30 3.09 -17.81 7.92
C TRP A 30 1.96 -18.24 8.86
N GLY A 31 2.31 -18.62 10.08
CA GLY A 31 1.36 -19.02 11.11
C GLY A 31 0.50 -17.86 11.61
N GLU A 32 -0.48 -18.17 12.45
CA GLU A 32 -1.40 -17.15 13.01
C GLU A 32 -0.66 -16.13 13.88
N ASP A 33 0.37 -16.56 14.58
CA ASP A 33 1.25 -15.77 15.43
C ASP A 33 2.11 -14.74 14.68
N SER A 34 2.24 -14.91 13.36
CA SER A 34 2.95 -13.95 12.50
C SER A 34 2.02 -12.93 11.85
N ARG A 35 0.71 -13.04 11.97
CA ARG A 35 -0.24 -12.11 11.36
C ARG A 35 -0.22 -10.77 12.08
N LEU A 36 -0.19 -9.70 11.30
CA LEU A 36 -0.38 -8.36 11.84
C LEU A 36 -1.87 -8.01 11.86
N ASP A 37 -2.31 -7.39 12.94
CA ASP A 37 -3.58 -6.67 13.01
C ASP A 37 -3.45 -5.26 12.42
N ALA A 38 -4.54 -4.53 12.32
CA ALA A 38 -4.54 -3.20 11.73
C ALA A 38 -3.62 -2.21 12.47
N PRO A 39 -3.65 -2.09 13.81
CA PRO A 39 -2.70 -1.25 14.55
C PRO A 39 -1.24 -1.65 14.34
N GLY A 40 -0.94 -2.95 14.34
CA GLY A 40 0.40 -3.48 14.10
C GLY A 40 0.92 -3.16 12.70
N LEU A 41 0.06 -3.32 11.68
CA LEU A 41 0.41 -2.94 10.31
C LEU A 41 0.69 -1.44 10.18
N CYS A 42 -0.15 -0.59 10.76
CA CYS A 42 0.06 0.87 10.76
C CYS A 42 1.37 1.25 11.46
N ALA A 43 1.71 0.59 12.56
CA ALA A 43 2.97 0.84 13.27
C ALA A 43 4.20 0.43 12.44
N GLU A 44 4.10 -0.64 11.66
CA GLU A 44 5.18 -1.12 10.79
C GLU A 44 5.37 -0.27 9.53
N LEU A 45 4.32 0.31 8.98
CA LEU A 45 4.35 1.07 7.73
C LEU A 45 4.39 2.59 7.92
N VAL A 46 4.97 3.06 9.01
CA VAL A 46 5.19 4.50 9.22
C VAL A 46 6.19 5.04 8.19
N GLY A 47 5.86 6.18 7.59
CA GLY A 47 6.71 6.86 6.62
C GLY A 47 6.78 6.19 5.26
N VAL A 48 7.81 6.52 4.49
CA VAL A 48 7.99 6.05 3.11
C VAL A 48 8.46 4.60 3.11
N GLN A 49 7.75 3.76 2.37
CA GLN A 49 8.10 2.36 2.15
C GLN A 49 8.46 2.13 0.68
N VAL A 50 9.31 1.14 0.41
CA VAL A 50 9.50 0.65 -0.97
C VAL A 50 8.34 -0.30 -1.30
N LEU A 51 7.44 0.14 -2.16
CA LEU A 51 6.34 -0.65 -2.68
C LEU A 51 6.71 -1.18 -4.06
N ASP A 52 6.91 -2.50 -4.18
CA ASP A 52 7.01 -3.16 -5.47
C ASP A 52 5.62 -3.25 -6.09
N LEU A 53 5.31 -2.30 -6.99
CA LEU A 53 3.98 -2.15 -7.58
C LEU A 53 3.88 -2.82 -8.94
N GLY A 54 3.00 -3.82 -9.03
CA GLY A 54 2.58 -4.48 -10.24
C GLY A 54 1.41 -3.74 -10.90
N THR A 55 1.57 -3.41 -12.18
CA THR A 55 0.53 -2.83 -13.05
C THR A 55 0.36 -3.67 -14.30
N VAL A 56 -0.71 -3.45 -15.05
CA VAL A 56 -0.99 -4.19 -16.28
C VAL A 56 -1.11 -3.21 -17.45
N THR A 57 -0.36 -3.48 -18.54
CA THR A 57 -0.45 -2.66 -19.74
C THR A 57 -1.81 -2.83 -20.44
N ALA A 58 -2.14 -1.94 -21.36
CA ALA A 58 -3.33 -2.06 -22.21
C ALA A 58 -3.40 -3.37 -23.02
N ARG A 59 -2.24 -4.05 -23.21
CA ARG A 59 -2.15 -5.35 -23.89
C ARG A 59 -2.25 -6.55 -22.94
N GLY A 60 -2.45 -6.33 -21.63
CA GLY A 60 -2.52 -7.38 -20.62
C GLY A 60 -1.15 -7.85 -20.10
N GLU A 61 -0.06 -7.17 -20.43
CA GLU A 61 1.28 -7.55 -19.97
C GLU A 61 1.54 -7.01 -18.56
N PRO A 62 1.96 -7.83 -17.60
CA PRO A 62 2.31 -7.37 -16.27
C PRO A 62 3.63 -6.58 -16.28
N ARG A 63 3.69 -5.57 -15.43
CA ARG A 63 4.89 -4.75 -15.17
C ARG A 63 5.04 -4.52 -13.69
N VAL A 64 6.24 -4.70 -13.16
CA VAL A 64 6.58 -4.41 -11.77
C VAL A 64 7.65 -3.34 -11.72
N SER A 65 7.51 -2.40 -10.83
CA SER A 65 8.56 -1.43 -10.52
C SER A 65 8.40 -0.91 -9.10
N PRO A 66 9.50 -0.62 -8.38
CA PRO A 66 9.43 0.00 -7.07
C PRO A 66 8.88 1.43 -7.17
N VAL A 67 8.19 1.85 -6.13
CA VAL A 67 7.70 3.21 -5.95
C VAL A 67 7.62 3.50 -4.45
N ASP A 68 7.66 4.78 -4.08
CA ASP A 68 7.36 5.19 -2.72
C ASP A 68 5.91 4.85 -2.40
N GLY A 69 5.72 4.04 -1.37
CA GLY A 69 4.42 3.67 -0.83
C GLY A 69 4.23 4.30 0.54
N LEU A 70 3.08 4.91 0.78
CA LEU A 70 2.72 5.52 2.04
C LEU A 70 1.40 4.93 2.53
N LEU A 71 1.39 4.38 3.73
CA LEU A 71 0.14 3.98 4.37
C LEU A 71 -0.49 5.21 5.04
N PHE A 72 -1.68 5.55 4.63
CA PHE A 72 -2.43 6.66 5.19
C PHE A 72 -3.93 6.35 5.20
N ARG A 73 -4.54 6.44 6.36
CA ARG A 73 -5.96 6.18 6.59
C ARG A 73 -6.43 4.83 6.01
N GLY A 74 -5.63 3.79 6.27
CA GLY A 74 -5.93 2.41 5.86
C GLY A 74 -5.68 2.10 4.38
N HIS A 75 -5.18 3.04 3.59
CA HIS A 75 -4.86 2.85 2.17
C HIS A 75 -3.38 3.04 1.89
N LEU A 76 -2.81 2.24 1.01
CA LEU A 76 -1.50 2.52 0.44
C LEU A 76 -1.63 3.51 -0.71
N TRP A 77 -0.86 4.58 -0.62
CA TRP A 77 -0.76 5.64 -1.61
C TRP A 77 0.58 5.57 -2.33
N PHE A 78 0.60 5.98 -3.58
CA PHE A 78 1.83 6.16 -4.35
C PHE A 78 1.69 7.31 -5.34
N GLY A 79 2.82 7.95 -5.66
CA GLY A 79 2.90 8.99 -6.67
C GLY A 79 3.91 8.64 -7.75
N SER A 80 3.86 9.33 -8.89
CA SER A 80 4.86 9.23 -9.94
C SER A 80 4.70 10.39 -10.93
N ALA A 81 5.62 10.52 -11.90
CA ALA A 81 5.44 11.46 -12.99
C ALA A 81 4.18 11.13 -13.81
N ASP A 82 3.46 12.15 -14.27
CA ASP A 82 2.21 12.00 -15.03
C ASP A 82 2.39 11.17 -16.32
N ASN A 83 3.51 11.33 -16.98
CA ASN A 83 3.87 10.57 -18.19
C ASN A 83 4.50 9.20 -17.90
N SER A 84 4.53 8.75 -16.65
CA SER A 84 5.11 7.46 -16.29
C SER A 84 4.33 6.29 -16.91
N ALA A 85 5.04 5.19 -17.20
CA ALA A 85 4.39 3.96 -17.66
C ALA A 85 3.35 3.46 -16.65
N ARG A 86 3.59 3.67 -15.36
CA ARG A 86 2.72 3.29 -14.25
C ARG A 86 1.36 3.98 -14.35
N PHE A 87 1.33 5.31 -14.47
CA PHE A 87 0.07 6.05 -14.59
C PHE A 87 -0.66 5.77 -15.92
N ARG A 88 0.07 5.60 -17.04
CA ARG A 88 -0.55 5.13 -18.29
C ARG A 88 -1.23 3.76 -18.12
N ASN A 89 -0.58 2.85 -17.41
CA ASN A 89 -1.13 1.51 -17.18
C ASN A 89 -2.38 1.57 -16.31
N ILE A 90 -2.36 2.25 -15.15
CA ILE A 90 -3.51 2.28 -14.23
C ILE A 90 -4.72 3.02 -14.83
N ARG A 91 -4.50 4.01 -15.68
CA ARG A 91 -5.57 4.69 -16.43
C ARG A 91 -6.22 3.77 -17.47
N ALA A 92 -5.44 2.88 -18.10
CA ALA A 92 -5.96 1.88 -19.04
C ALA A 92 -6.54 0.65 -18.31
N ASN A 93 -5.92 0.20 -17.23
CA ASN A 93 -6.35 -0.91 -16.41
C ASN A 93 -5.95 -0.65 -14.95
N PRO A 94 -6.90 -0.26 -14.09
CA PRO A 94 -6.61 0.11 -12.71
C PRO A 94 -6.29 -1.07 -11.78
N ALA A 95 -6.34 -2.32 -12.25
CA ALA A 95 -5.95 -3.48 -11.45
C ALA A 95 -4.45 -3.41 -11.10
N VAL A 96 -4.15 -3.54 -9.82
CA VAL A 96 -2.79 -3.50 -9.28
C VAL A 96 -2.56 -4.61 -8.26
N SER A 97 -1.30 -4.97 -8.14
CA SER A 97 -0.80 -5.80 -7.04
C SER A 97 0.43 -5.14 -6.46
N GLY A 98 0.66 -5.27 -5.17
CA GLY A 98 1.82 -4.70 -4.54
C GLY A 98 2.40 -5.60 -3.46
N ALA A 99 3.69 -5.42 -3.21
CA ALA A 99 4.37 -6.07 -2.10
C ALA A 99 5.33 -5.10 -1.41
N ILE A 100 5.40 -5.20 -0.09
CA ILE A 100 6.44 -4.57 0.74
C ILE A 100 7.11 -5.69 1.52
N THR A 101 8.44 -5.81 1.37
CA THR A 101 9.22 -6.84 2.05
C THR A 101 10.42 -6.24 2.76
N ARG A 102 10.73 -6.75 3.95
CA ARG A 102 11.94 -6.40 4.69
C ARG A 102 12.65 -7.70 5.09
N GLY A 103 13.33 -8.32 4.10
CA GLY A 103 13.81 -9.70 4.24
C GLY A 103 12.67 -10.71 4.17
N LEU A 104 12.77 -11.69 3.26
CA LEU A 104 11.70 -12.63 2.94
C LEU A 104 11.16 -13.44 4.12
N GLU A 105 11.96 -13.56 5.18
CA GLU A 105 11.60 -14.37 6.34
C GLU A 105 11.07 -13.56 7.52
N THR A 106 11.12 -12.23 7.47
CA THR A 106 10.84 -11.40 8.63
C THR A 106 9.59 -10.54 8.51
N PHE A 107 9.34 -9.96 7.34
CA PHE A 107 8.22 -9.06 7.11
C PHE A 107 7.71 -9.15 5.68
N LEU A 108 6.43 -9.27 5.52
CA LEU A 108 5.75 -9.33 4.22
C LEU A 108 4.39 -8.64 4.30
N VAL A 109 4.17 -7.71 3.39
CA VAL A 109 2.83 -7.19 3.06
C VAL A 109 2.56 -7.47 1.58
N VAL A 110 1.42 -8.06 1.27
CA VAL A 110 0.96 -8.29 -0.10
C VAL A 110 -0.46 -7.75 -0.23
N LEU A 111 -0.71 -7.02 -1.29
CA LEU A 111 -2.04 -6.50 -1.58
C LEU A 111 -2.42 -6.69 -3.05
N HIS A 112 -3.72 -6.83 -3.28
CA HIS A 112 -4.33 -6.82 -4.60
C HIS A 112 -5.57 -5.93 -4.58
N GLY A 113 -5.73 -5.09 -5.59
CA GLY A 113 -6.84 -4.15 -5.62
C GLY A 113 -6.88 -3.31 -6.90
N ARG A 114 -7.36 -2.10 -6.75
CA ARG A 114 -7.47 -1.12 -7.83
C ARG A 114 -6.82 0.19 -7.41
N ALA A 115 -6.01 0.76 -8.28
CA ALA A 115 -5.49 2.11 -8.10
C ALA A 115 -6.58 3.12 -8.47
N ILE A 116 -6.84 4.04 -7.57
CA ILE A 116 -7.78 5.15 -7.75
C ILE A 116 -6.97 6.44 -7.77
N GLU A 117 -6.82 7.03 -8.96
CA GLU A 117 -6.15 8.32 -9.09
C GLU A 117 -6.92 9.37 -8.28
N THR A 118 -6.24 10.04 -7.37
CA THR A 118 -6.84 10.94 -6.38
C THR A 118 -5.95 12.17 -6.25
N ASP A 119 -6.54 13.36 -6.30
CA ASP A 119 -5.82 14.59 -5.99
C ASP A 119 -5.34 14.54 -4.54
N PRO A 120 -4.02 14.50 -4.28
CA PRO A 120 -3.49 14.38 -2.93
C PRO A 120 -3.79 15.60 -2.03
N ARG A 121 -4.18 16.72 -2.63
CA ARG A 121 -4.54 17.98 -1.96
C ARG A 121 -6.06 18.19 -1.90
N GLY A 122 -6.81 17.35 -2.58
CA GLY A 122 -8.27 17.44 -2.65
C GLY A 122 -8.97 16.93 -1.39
N PRO A 123 -10.27 17.22 -1.24
CA PRO A 123 -11.04 16.81 -0.07
C PRO A 123 -11.12 15.29 0.09
N ASP A 124 -11.10 14.54 -1.01
CA ASP A 124 -11.16 13.07 -0.99
C ASP A 124 -9.87 12.41 -0.51
N ALA A 125 -8.79 13.19 -0.41
CA ALA A 125 -7.50 12.70 0.10
C ALA A 125 -7.43 12.68 1.64
N GLY A 126 -8.41 13.27 2.34
CA GLY A 126 -8.53 13.21 3.80
C GLY A 126 -7.34 13.77 4.58
N GLY A 127 -6.58 14.73 4.00
CA GLY A 127 -5.39 15.32 4.61
C GLY A 127 -4.07 14.63 4.23
N PHE A 128 -4.05 13.80 3.20
CA PHE A 128 -2.85 13.09 2.75
C PHE A 128 -1.66 14.03 2.48
N ALA A 129 -1.90 15.23 1.93
CA ALA A 129 -0.83 16.19 1.66
C ALA A 129 -0.07 16.62 2.93
N ASP A 130 -0.75 16.76 4.07
CA ASP A 130 -0.09 17.11 5.33
C ASP A 130 0.78 15.96 5.83
N TYR A 131 0.30 14.73 5.71
CA TYR A 131 1.08 13.54 6.01
C TYR A 131 2.31 13.42 5.09
N ALA A 132 2.15 13.62 3.79
CA ALA A 132 3.25 13.56 2.84
C ALA A 132 4.35 14.59 3.16
N ARG A 133 3.99 15.82 3.49
CA ARG A 133 4.94 16.87 3.93
C ARG A 133 5.72 16.48 5.19
N GLU A 134 5.09 15.74 6.09
CA GLU A 134 5.73 15.32 7.33
C GLU A 134 6.71 14.17 7.14
N VAL A 135 6.43 13.22 6.23
CA VAL A 135 7.22 12.00 6.09
C VAL A 135 8.34 12.09 5.07
N TYR A 136 8.26 13.01 4.12
CA TYR A 136 9.37 13.26 3.21
C TYR A 136 10.38 14.24 3.82
N ASP A 137 11.67 14.01 3.60
CA ASP A 137 12.78 14.85 4.08
C ASP A 137 13.14 15.99 3.12
N PHE A 138 12.29 16.25 2.12
CA PHE A 138 12.42 17.33 1.14
C PHE A 138 11.11 18.11 1.04
N ASP A 139 11.14 19.28 0.38
CA ASP A 139 9.93 20.05 0.11
C ASP A 139 9.05 19.30 -0.90
N TRP A 140 8.04 18.62 -0.35
CA TRP A 140 7.12 17.79 -1.11
C TRP A 140 6.30 18.62 -2.10
N ASP A 141 5.91 19.84 -1.72
CA ASP A 141 5.12 20.72 -2.58
C ASP A 141 5.93 21.25 -3.77
N GLU A 142 7.21 21.53 -3.57
CA GLU A 142 8.11 21.98 -4.64
C GLU A 142 8.47 20.82 -5.58
N MET A 143 8.91 19.69 -5.01
CA MET A 143 9.42 18.55 -5.78
C MET A 143 8.34 17.77 -6.51
N LEU A 144 7.15 17.67 -5.95
CA LEU A 144 6.05 16.82 -6.44
C LEU A 144 4.77 17.61 -6.73
N HIS A 145 4.90 18.89 -7.04
CA HIS A 145 3.78 19.81 -7.30
C HIS A 145 2.76 19.26 -8.30
N ASP A 146 3.23 18.75 -9.43
CA ASP A 146 2.38 18.24 -10.53
C ASP A 146 2.33 16.71 -10.59
N ALA A 147 2.86 16.02 -9.59
CA ALA A 147 2.85 14.57 -9.58
C ALA A 147 1.44 14.04 -9.30
N PRO A 148 0.86 13.21 -10.17
CA PRO A 148 -0.37 12.51 -9.86
C PRO A 148 -0.11 11.48 -8.76
N TYR A 149 -1.12 11.30 -7.92
CA TYR A 149 -1.17 10.29 -6.88
C TYR A 149 -2.35 9.35 -7.09
N ALA A 150 -2.18 8.13 -6.62
CA ALA A 150 -3.26 7.17 -6.53
C ALA A 150 -3.24 6.49 -5.16
N ARG A 151 -4.41 6.23 -4.62
CA ARG A 151 -4.59 5.30 -3.50
C ARG A 151 -4.99 3.92 -4.03
N ILE A 152 -4.63 2.88 -3.30
CA ILE A 152 -5.01 1.52 -3.63
C ILE A 152 -6.24 1.14 -2.81
N ASP A 153 -7.35 0.91 -3.51
CA ASP A 153 -8.54 0.29 -2.94
C ASP A 153 -8.33 -1.23 -2.95
N ALA A 154 -7.83 -1.74 -1.83
CA ALA A 154 -7.41 -3.13 -1.70
C ALA A 154 -8.63 -4.04 -1.48
N ARG A 155 -8.66 -5.18 -2.21
CA ARG A 155 -9.64 -6.27 -2.01
C ARG A 155 -9.03 -7.44 -1.25
N THR A 156 -7.72 -7.52 -1.27
CA THR A 156 -6.92 -8.47 -0.51
C THR A 156 -5.75 -7.74 0.09
N LEU A 157 -5.52 -7.95 1.36
CA LEU A 157 -4.38 -7.43 2.10
C LEU A 157 -3.93 -8.48 3.09
N LEU A 158 -2.69 -8.91 2.96
CA LEU A 158 -2.06 -9.88 3.83
C LEU A 158 -0.80 -9.25 4.42
N ALA A 159 -0.65 -9.29 5.71
CA ALA A 159 0.47 -8.66 6.41
C ALA A 159 1.00 -9.60 7.51
N PHE A 160 2.30 -9.85 7.46
CA PHE A 160 2.97 -10.77 8.36
C PHE A 160 4.28 -10.19 8.86
N LYS A 161 4.55 -10.44 10.13
CA LYS A 161 5.85 -10.19 10.74
C LYS A 161 6.19 -11.36 11.65
N ARG A 162 7.35 -11.98 11.43
CA ARG A 162 7.80 -13.03 12.38
C ARG A 162 8.22 -12.38 13.68
N PRO A 163 7.87 -13.00 14.81
CA PRO A 163 8.43 -12.61 16.11
C PRO A 163 9.95 -12.61 16.05
N GLU A 164 10.59 -11.63 16.65
CA GLU A 164 12.04 -11.65 16.82
C GLU A 164 12.41 -12.90 17.64
N SER A 165 13.35 -13.69 17.11
CA SER A 165 13.90 -14.83 17.85
C SER A 165 14.69 -14.26 19.05
N GLU A 166 14.33 -14.65 20.25
CA GLU A 166 15.13 -14.36 21.43
C GLU A 166 16.53 -14.96 21.36
#